data_35885a99a591b38776357edf7716e3b7
#
_entry.id   35885a99a591b38776357edf7716e3b7
#
_cell.length_a   1.000
_cell.length_b   1.000
_cell.length_c   1.000
_cell.angle_alpha   90.00
_cell.angle_beta   90.00
_cell.angle_gamma   90.00
#
_symmetry.space_group_name_H-M   'P 1'
#
loop_
_entity.id
_entity.type
_entity.pdbx_description
1 polymer ?
#
loop_
_entity_poly.entity_id
_entity_poly.type
_entity_poly.pdbx_seq_one_letter_code
_entity_poly.pdbx_strand_id
1 'polypeptide(L)'
;MGDKKKIVQELNRALEREMSNVVTYLHHSFVVRGVNRGPLVDFFRGQAQESFGHATKLGEKIVALGGQPSVQVAAIREVKHRSPEQMLREELKREKEEVQEYIALLKLVDDNITLRLMLEAIVVEEQEGIEELEKRVSM
;
A
#
# COMPACT_ATOMS: atom_id res chain seq x y z
N MET A 1 9.68 21.42 14.52
CA MET A 1 10.28 20.41 13.64
C MET A 1 10.02 19.02 14.19
N GLY A 2 9.44 18.13 13.38
CA GLY A 2 9.20 16.77 13.82
C GLY A 2 10.49 16.04 14.15
N ASP A 3 10.40 15.07 15.03
CA ASP A 3 11.53 14.21 15.35
C ASP A 3 11.90 13.39 14.10
N LYS A 4 13.06 13.67 13.54
CA LYS A 4 13.55 13.02 12.32
C LYS A 4 13.62 11.50 12.48
N LYS A 5 14.05 11.04 13.64
CA LYS A 5 14.11 9.60 13.96
C LYS A 5 12.72 8.98 13.93
N LYS A 6 11.73 9.66 14.49
CA LYS A 6 10.35 9.20 14.49
C LYS A 6 9.78 9.15 13.08
N ILE A 7 10.06 10.17 12.28
CA ILE A 7 9.62 10.23 10.88
C ILE A 7 10.21 9.05 10.10
N VAL A 8 11.51 8.81 10.21
CA VAL A 8 12.16 7.68 9.52
C VAL A 8 11.53 6.35 9.97
N GLN A 9 11.28 6.20 11.25
CA GLN A 9 10.64 5.00 11.78
C GLN A 9 9.27 4.76 11.15
N GLU A 10 8.44 5.80 11.06
CA GLU A 10 7.10 5.67 10.48
C GLU A 10 7.15 5.48 8.96
N LEU A 11 8.10 6.11 8.28
CA LEU A 11 8.30 5.86 6.84
C LEU A 11 8.72 4.42 6.60
N ASN A 12 9.55 3.85 7.47
CA ASN A 12 9.94 2.44 7.37
C ASN A 12 8.75 1.50 7.59
N ARG A 13 7.85 1.84 8.49
CA ARG A 13 6.62 1.05 8.66
C ARG A 13 5.77 1.08 7.39
N ALA A 14 5.67 2.27 6.77
CA ALA A 14 4.95 2.40 5.50
C ALA A 14 5.63 1.57 4.40
N LEU A 15 6.96 1.62 4.32
CA LEU A 15 7.73 0.81 3.37
C LEU A 15 7.44 -0.67 3.55
N GLU A 16 7.45 -1.16 4.78
CA GLU A 16 7.18 -2.56 5.10
C GLU A 16 5.77 -2.97 4.69
N ARG A 17 4.79 -2.07 4.88
CA ARG A 17 3.41 -2.31 4.45
C ARG A 17 3.30 -2.38 2.93
N GLU A 18 3.95 -1.47 2.22
CA GLU A 18 3.91 -1.49 0.76
C GLU A 18 4.54 -2.76 0.19
N MET A 19 5.64 -3.22 0.77
CA MET A 19 6.26 -4.48 0.36
C MET A 19 5.34 -5.67 0.64
N SER A 20 4.64 -5.64 1.76
CA SER A 20 3.61 -6.64 2.08
C SER A 20 2.51 -6.64 1.02
N ASN A 21 2.10 -5.45 0.56
CA ASN A 21 1.07 -5.31 -0.46
C ASN A 21 1.54 -5.91 -1.79
N VAL A 22 2.80 -5.69 -2.17
CA VAL A 22 3.35 -6.31 -3.39
C VAL A 22 3.19 -7.83 -3.34
N VAL A 23 3.60 -8.43 -2.24
CA VAL A 23 3.52 -9.89 -2.06
C VAL A 23 2.07 -10.36 -2.07
N THR A 24 1.20 -9.66 -1.35
CA THR A 24 -0.21 -10.04 -1.23
C THR A 24 -0.93 -9.95 -2.57
N TYR A 25 -0.74 -8.87 -3.31
CA TYR A 25 -1.40 -8.71 -4.62
C TYR A 25 -0.88 -9.74 -5.63
N LEU A 26 0.43 -10.00 -5.63
CA LEU A 26 0.98 -11.05 -6.50
C LEU A 26 0.40 -12.41 -6.14
N HIS A 27 0.32 -12.71 -4.85
CA HIS A 27 -0.27 -13.97 -4.40
C HIS A 27 -1.71 -14.11 -4.89
N HIS A 28 -2.53 -13.08 -4.73
CA HIS A 28 -3.90 -13.09 -5.22
C HIS A 28 -3.94 -13.32 -6.73
N SER A 29 -3.01 -12.72 -7.49
CA SER A 29 -2.98 -12.89 -8.94
C SER A 29 -2.67 -14.33 -9.35
N PHE A 30 -1.93 -15.08 -8.51
CA PHE A 30 -1.60 -16.48 -8.79
C PHE A 30 -2.77 -17.41 -8.51
N VAL A 31 -3.50 -17.16 -7.43
CA VAL A 31 -4.51 -18.13 -6.94
C VAL A 31 -5.93 -17.85 -7.39
N VAL A 32 -6.21 -16.66 -7.92
CA VAL A 32 -7.57 -16.31 -8.35
C VAL A 32 -8.04 -17.23 -9.47
N ARG A 33 -9.29 -17.70 -9.38
CA ARG A 33 -9.87 -18.66 -10.31
C ARG A 33 -11.24 -18.15 -10.80
N GLY A 34 -11.68 -18.73 -11.89
CA GLY A 34 -13.01 -18.49 -12.41
C GLY A 34 -12.99 -17.80 -13.76
N VAL A 35 -14.17 -17.53 -14.29
CA VAL A 35 -14.34 -17.00 -15.63
C VAL A 35 -13.75 -15.59 -15.79
N ASN A 36 -13.65 -14.85 -14.68
CA ASN A 36 -13.11 -13.49 -14.69
C ASN A 36 -11.65 -13.41 -14.27
N ARG A 37 -10.95 -14.55 -14.29
CA ARG A 37 -9.54 -14.59 -13.83
C ARG A 37 -8.66 -13.61 -14.58
N GLY A 38 -8.78 -13.56 -15.92
CA GLY A 38 -7.90 -12.70 -16.74
C GLY A 38 -7.88 -11.25 -16.27
N PRO A 39 -9.02 -10.56 -16.29
CA PRO A 39 -9.10 -9.18 -15.81
C PRO A 39 -8.66 -9.00 -14.36
N LEU A 40 -8.94 -9.97 -13.48
CA LEU A 40 -8.54 -9.89 -12.08
C LEU A 40 -7.03 -10.04 -11.90
N VAL A 41 -6.39 -10.93 -12.67
CA VAL A 41 -4.93 -11.05 -12.66
C VAL A 41 -4.31 -9.72 -13.04
N ASP A 42 -4.79 -9.09 -14.09
CA ASP A 42 -4.26 -7.78 -14.52
C ASP A 42 -4.45 -6.73 -13.44
N PHE A 43 -5.62 -6.72 -12.82
CA PHE A 43 -5.92 -5.78 -11.74
C PHE A 43 -4.96 -5.99 -10.55
N PHE A 44 -4.83 -7.22 -10.07
CA PHE A 44 -3.96 -7.49 -8.92
C PHE A 44 -2.50 -7.19 -9.21
N ARG A 45 -2.01 -7.53 -10.40
CA ARG A 45 -0.63 -7.24 -10.77
C ARG A 45 -0.39 -5.75 -10.95
N GLY A 46 -1.38 -5.01 -11.44
CA GLY A 46 -1.32 -3.56 -11.51
C GLY A 46 -1.21 -2.93 -10.12
N GLN A 47 -1.97 -3.45 -9.16
CA GLN A 47 -1.89 -2.99 -7.77
C GLN A 47 -0.54 -3.32 -7.14
N ALA A 48 0.02 -4.48 -7.44
CA ALA A 48 1.37 -4.83 -6.97
C ALA A 48 2.40 -3.84 -7.51
N GLN A 49 2.30 -3.45 -8.78
CA GLN A 49 3.19 -2.47 -9.40
C GLN A 49 3.07 -1.11 -8.73
N GLU A 50 1.87 -0.67 -8.41
CA GLU A 50 1.63 0.59 -7.72
C GLU A 50 2.28 0.58 -6.33
N SER A 51 2.08 -0.49 -5.58
CA SER A 51 2.70 -0.63 -4.25
C SER A 51 4.22 -0.64 -4.34
N PHE A 52 4.78 -1.29 -5.35
CA PHE A 52 6.21 -1.29 -5.60
C PHE A 52 6.72 0.15 -5.85
N GLY A 53 5.97 0.93 -6.63
CA GLY A 53 6.31 2.34 -6.88
C GLY A 53 6.29 3.17 -5.59
N HIS A 54 5.28 2.96 -4.75
CA HIS A 54 5.21 3.64 -3.45
C HIS A 54 6.39 3.25 -2.57
N ALA A 55 6.73 1.97 -2.51
CA ALA A 55 7.88 1.47 -1.73
C ALA A 55 9.18 2.13 -2.20
N THR A 56 9.35 2.27 -3.50
CA THR A 56 10.53 2.89 -4.08
C THR A 56 10.66 4.35 -3.61
N LYS A 57 9.57 5.11 -3.67
CA LYS A 57 9.56 6.50 -3.23
C LYS A 57 9.86 6.63 -1.74
N LEU A 58 9.28 5.77 -0.93
CA LEU A 58 9.50 5.78 0.51
C LEU A 58 10.95 5.46 0.84
N GLY A 59 11.51 4.43 0.21
CA GLY A 59 12.91 4.05 0.44
C GLY A 59 13.89 5.16 0.08
N GLU A 60 13.68 5.81 -1.07
CA GLU A 60 14.52 6.92 -1.49
C GLU A 60 14.44 8.08 -0.50
N LYS A 61 13.25 8.38 0.00
CA LYS A 61 13.08 9.47 0.96
C LYS A 61 13.71 9.15 2.30
N ILE A 62 13.65 7.91 2.76
CA ILE A 62 14.28 7.48 4.01
C ILE A 62 15.79 7.75 3.94
N VAL A 63 16.44 7.37 2.83
CA VAL A 63 17.87 7.62 2.65
C VAL A 63 18.15 9.12 2.60
N ALA A 64 17.33 9.90 1.90
CA ALA A 64 17.48 11.34 1.83
C ALA A 64 17.41 11.99 3.21
N LEU A 65 16.65 11.41 4.13
CA LEU A 65 16.55 11.89 5.52
C LEU A 65 17.65 11.34 6.42
N GLY A 66 18.60 10.59 5.88
CA GLY A 66 19.71 10.01 6.64
C GLY A 66 19.39 8.72 7.36
N GLY A 67 18.25 8.09 7.03
CA GLY A 67 17.84 6.84 7.63
C GLY A 67 18.29 5.63 6.82
N GLN A 68 17.99 4.46 7.35
CA GLN A 68 18.28 3.17 6.71
C GLN A 68 16.95 2.51 6.32
N PRO A 69 16.71 2.28 5.01
CA PRO A 69 15.46 1.60 4.61
C PRO A 69 15.38 0.19 5.17
N SER A 70 14.22 -0.18 5.64
CA SER A 70 13.95 -1.51 6.18
C SER A 70 14.01 -2.55 5.07
N VAL A 71 14.48 -3.75 5.41
CA VAL A 71 14.41 -4.93 4.53
C VAL A 71 13.35 -5.91 5.01
N GLN A 72 12.56 -5.52 6.00
CA GLN A 72 11.48 -6.36 6.53
C GLN A 72 10.21 -6.17 5.70
N VAL A 73 9.36 -7.16 5.75
CA VAL A 73 8.03 -7.11 5.11
C VAL A 73 7.00 -7.23 6.23
N ALA A 74 6.03 -6.35 6.25
CA ALA A 74 4.97 -6.41 7.27
C ALA A 74 4.24 -7.75 7.18
N ALA A 75 3.71 -8.22 8.30
CA ALA A 75 3.06 -9.52 8.38
C ALA A 75 1.94 -9.65 7.35
N ILE A 76 1.91 -10.78 6.67
CA ILE A 76 0.91 -11.09 5.65
C ILE A 76 0.03 -12.20 6.19
N ARG A 77 -1.29 -11.95 6.14
CA ARG A 77 -2.26 -12.98 6.50
C ARG A 77 -2.66 -13.73 5.25
N GLU A 78 -2.22 -14.96 5.14
CA GLU A 78 -2.64 -15.84 4.07
C GLU A 78 -3.95 -16.51 4.47
N VAL A 79 -4.97 -16.44 3.61
CA VAL A 79 -6.21 -17.17 3.81
C VAL A 79 -6.48 -18.03 2.58
N LYS A 80 -6.70 -19.32 2.82
CA LYS A 80 -6.94 -20.30 1.78
C LYS A 80 -8.40 -20.26 1.30
N HIS A 81 -8.61 -20.69 0.06
CA HIS A 81 -9.94 -20.93 -0.51
C HIS A 81 -10.86 -19.71 -0.55
N ARG A 82 -10.32 -18.56 -0.94
CA ARG A 82 -11.12 -17.35 -1.08
C ARG A 82 -11.71 -17.23 -2.47
N SER A 83 -12.95 -16.76 -2.51
CA SER A 83 -13.55 -16.36 -3.77
C SER A 83 -12.94 -15.03 -4.22
N PRO A 84 -13.03 -14.70 -5.52
CA PRO A 84 -12.60 -13.37 -6.00
C PRO A 84 -13.28 -12.23 -5.25
N GLU A 85 -14.56 -12.37 -4.93
CA GLU A 85 -15.30 -11.36 -4.17
C GLU A 85 -14.69 -11.13 -2.79
N GLN A 86 -14.32 -12.20 -2.10
CA GLN A 86 -13.70 -12.12 -0.78
C GLN A 86 -12.32 -11.45 -0.85
N MET A 87 -11.53 -11.78 -1.88
CA MET A 87 -10.23 -11.16 -2.10
C MET A 87 -10.37 -9.66 -2.26
N LEU A 88 -11.31 -9.22 -3.11
CA LEU A 88 -11.53 -7.81 -3.36
C LEU A 88 -12.01 -7.07 -2.11
N ARG A 89 -12.89 -7.67 -1.33
CA ARG A 89 -13.39 -7.05 -0.09
C ARG A 89 -12.31 -6.91 0.95
N GLU A 90 -11.41 -7.88 1.06
CA GLU A 90 -10.28 -7.77 1.98
C GLU A 90 -9.30 -6.70 1.57
N GLU A 91 -9.02 -6.60 0.26
CA GLU A 91 -8.18 -5.55 -0.26
C GLU A 91 -8.78 -4.18 0.04
N LEU A 92 -10.10 -4.04 -0.14
CA LEU A 92 -10.80 -2.80 0.15
C LEU A 92 -10.63 -2.40 1.63
N LYS A 93 -10.84 -3.36 2.52
CA LYS A 93 -10.68 -3.13 3.96
C LYS A 93 -9.26 -2.69 4.29
N ARG A 94 -8.27 -3.41 3.76
CA ARG A 94 -6.86 -3.11 4.03
C ARG A 94 -6.47 -1.73 3.50
N GLU A 95 -6.88 -1.39 2.28
CA GLU A 95 -6.54 -0.08 1.71
C GLU A 95 -7.15 1.08 2.48
N LYS A 96 -8.39 0.92 2.98
CA LYS A 96 -8.99 1.94 3.83
C LYS A 96 -8.20 2.15 5.12
N GLU A 97 -7.70 1.08 5.72
CA GLU A 97 -6.85 1.17 6.90
C GLU A 97 -5.54 1.87 6.59
N GLU A 98 -4.92 1.53 5.45
CA GLU A 98 -3.62 2.11 5.05
C GLU A 98 -3.72 3.59 4.74
N VAL A 99 -4.80 4.05 4.13
CA VAL A 99 -5.02 5.47 3.90
C VAL A 99 -5.00 6.21 5.24
N GLN A 100 -5.66 5.68 6.26
CA GLN A 100 -5.67 6.30 7.58
C GLN A 100 -4.27 6.35 8.19
N GLU A 101 -3.46 5.32 7.97
CA GLU A 101 -2.07 5.31 8.44
C GLU A 101 -1.23 6.37 7.74
N TYR A 102 -1.41 6.57 6.44
CA TYR A 102 -0.73 7.64 5.70
C TYR A 102 -1.19 9.02 6.17
N ILE A 103 -2.47 9.19 6.45
CA ILE A 103 -3.00 10.46 6.97
C ILE A 103 -2.36 10.78 8.32
N ALA A 104 -2.22 9.77 9.19
CA ALA A 104 -1.55 9.95 10.48
C ALA A 104 -0.08 10.36 10.28
N LEU A 105 0.61 9.73 9.31
CA LEU A 105 1.99 10.06 9.00
C LEU A 105 2.12 11.49 8.48
N LEU A 106 1.16 11.95 7.68
CA LEU A 106 1.14 13.33 7.19
C LEU A 106 1.20 14.36 8.33
N LYS A 107 0.54 14.07 9.44
CA LYS A 107 0.54 14.98 10.60
C LYS A 107 1.94 15.15 11.21
N LEU A 108 2.80 14.14 11.08
CA LEU A 108 4.17 14.19 11.60
C LEU A 108 5.11 15.01 10.71
N VAL A 109 4.79 15.17 9.44
CA VAL A 109 5.69 15.76 8.45
C VAL A 109 5.17 17.09 7.91
N ASP A 110 4.21 17.69 8.58
CA ASP A 110 3.48 18.85 8.11
C ASP A 110 4.39 20.03 7.73
N ASP A 111 5.54 20.18 8.40
CA ASP A 111 6.50 21.25 8.14
C ASP A 111 7.50 20.92 7.03
N ASN A 112 7.48 19.73 6.48
CA ASN A 112 8.37 19.31 5.38
C ASN A 112 7.56 19.23 4.09
N ILE A 113 7.64 20.29 3.29
CA ILE A 113 6.77 20.43 2.11
C ILE A 113 6.93 19.29 1.11
N THR A 114 8.19 18.94 0.76
CA THR A 114 8.41 17.93 -0.28
C THR A 114 7.99 16.54 0.19
N LEU A 115 8.24 16.20 1.44
CA LEU A 115 7.80 14.94 2.02
C LEU A 115 6.28 14.88 2.13
N ARG A 116 5.66 15.99 2.57
CA ARG A 116 4.21 16.08 2.66
C ARG A 116 3.56 15.88 1.29
N LEU A 117 4.07 16.55 0.25
CA LEU A 117 3.50 16.42 -1.10
C LEU A 117 3.64 15.00 -1.64
N MET A 118 4.76 14.34 -1.37
CA MET A 118 4.95 12.94 -1.76
C MET A 118 3.91 12.04 -1.10
N LEU A 119 3.71 12.20 0.21
CA LEU A 119 2.75 11.40 0.95
C LEU A 119 1.29 11.72 0.53
N GLU A 120 1.00 12.98 0.26
CA GLU A 120 -0.32 13.36 -0.24
C GLU A 120 -0.61 12.70 -1.59
N ALA A 121 0.38 12.63 -2.46
CA ALA A 121 0.23 11.95 -3.75
C ALA A 121 -0.07 10.46 -3.56
N ILE A 122 0.58 9.82 -2.61
CA ILE A 122 0.30 8.42 -2.29
C ILE A 122 -1.15 8.26 -1.78
N VAL A 123 -1.59 9.16 -0.90
CA VAL A 123 -2.97 9.13 -0.39
C VAL A 123 -3.98 9.25 -1.54
N VAL A 124 -3.73 10.14 -2.50
CA VAL A 124 -4.61 10.30 -3.66
C VAL A 124 -4.70 9.00 -4.45
N GLU A 125 -3.56 8.37 -4.75
CA GLU A 125 -3.54 7.11 -5.49
C GLU A 125 -4.23 5.98 -4.72
N GLU A 126 -4.00 5.90 -3.41
CA GLU A 126 -4.67 4.90 -2.56
C GLU A 126 -6.18 5.13 -2.54
N GLN A 127 -6.62 6.38 -2.46
CA GLN A 127 -8.05 6.70 -2.47
C GLN A 127 -8.69 6.33 -3.81
N GLU A 128 -7.99 6.56 -4.92
CA GLU A 128 -8.47 6.12 -6.23
C GLU A 128 -8.59 4.60 -6.29
N GLY A 129 -7.64 3.89 -5.70
CA GLY A 129 -7.69 2.43 -5.58
C GLY A 129 -8.89 1.95 -4.77
N ILE A 130 -9.19 2.64 -3.68
CA ILE A 130 -10.37 2.34 -2.86
C ILE A 130 -11.65 2.48 -3.71
N GLU A 131 -11.76 3.58 -4.43
CA GLU A 131 -12.93 3.85 -5.26
C GLU A 131 -13.08 2.80 -6.36
N GLU A 132 -11.97 2.36 -6.95
CA GLU A 132 -12.00 1.29 -7.94
C GLU A 132 -12.43 -0.04 -7.34
N LEU A 133 -11.92 -0.36 -6.15
CA LEU A 133 -12.32 -1.58 -5.44
C LEU A 133 -13.81 -1.55 -5.07
N GLU A 134 -14.32 -0.40 -4.64
CA GLU A 134 -15.74 -0.26 -4.32
C GLU A 134 -16.63 -0.54 -5.53
N LYS A 135 -16.16 -0.16 -6.73
CA LYS A 135 -16.89 -0.42 -7.96
C LYS A 135 -16.83 -1.88 -8.39
N ARG A 136 -15.80 -2.61 -7.95
CA ARG A 136 -15.61 -4.02 -8.31
C ARG A 136 -16.35 -4.98 -7.39
N VAL A 137 -16.61 -4.58 -6.14
CA VAL A 137 -17.34 -5.44 -5.22
C VAL A 137 -18.84 -5.25 -5.41
N SER A 138 -19.62 -6.34 -5.27
CA SER A 138 -21.06 -6.24 -5.38
C SER A 138 -21.64 -5.65 -4.11
N MET A 139 -22.70 -4.89 -4.30
CA MET A 139 -23.41 -4.25 -3.21
C MET A 139 -24.30 -5.22 -2.46
#